data_18641d67dac828a65fb5335ccc5ed360
#
_entry.id   18641d67dac828a65fb5335ccc5ed360
#
_cell.length_a   1.000
_cell.length_b   1.000
_cell.length_c   1.000
_cell.angle_alpha   90.00
_cell.angle_beta   90.00
_cell.angle_gamma   90.00
#
_symmetry.space_group_name_H-M   'P 1'
#
loop_
_entity.id
_entity.type
_entity.pdbx_description
1 polymer ?
#
loop_
_entity_poly.entity_id
_entity_poly.type
_entity_poly.pdbx_seq_one_letter_code
_entity_poly.pdbx_strand_id
1 'polypeptide(L)'
;MLRKVIITLSFSLMFISVTEVAKAEWIKDQQNKWVYYENDSSKLNYNMTENYIEPMKLPQYYQADDRWGAKRYGLSNMKLTGCVPTALAMAISGLKEDVNPVQVADFLYDMTMELNTTFLGTSSLGVQEVVSQWGLNYKVIDSKEELENTLKNGTLVYGAVGHGIFVNGYSTHAVLLTGYENGKTKAFDPDNMAKTNKWYNIDDIWKERSLAPEDNMTGGAFIAIYK
;
A
#
# COMPACT_ATOMS: atom_id res chain seq x y z
N MET A 1 -29.87 -43.11 30.61
CA MET A 1 -30.59 -42.15 29.80
C MET A 1 -30.21 -40.68 30.06
N LEU A 2 -29.49 -40.35 31.12
CA LEU A 2 -29.10 -38.96 31.43
C LEU A 2 -27.89 -38.40 30.63
N ARG A 3 -27.11 -39.27 30.01
CA ARG A 3 -25.90 -38.81 29.27
C ARG A 3 -26.13 -38.21 27.89
N LYS A 4 -27.29 -38.48 27.28
CA LYS A 4 -27.61 -37.93 25.94
C LYS A 4 -28.18 -36.49 25.94
N VAL A 5 -28.72 -36.04 27.07
CA VAL A 5 -29.32 -34.72 27.19
C VAL A 5 -28.27 -33.61 27.39
N ILE A 6 -27.14 -33.95 28.03
CA ILE A 6 -26.07 -32.97 28.33
C ILE A 6 -25.27 -32.60 27.08
N ILE A 7 -25.13 -33.52 26.10
CA ILE A 7 -24.40 -33.24 24.85
C ILE A 7 -25.20 -32.34 23.90
N THR A 8 -26.53 -32.40 23.96
CA THR A 8 -27.39 -31.55 23.11
C THR A 8 -27.46 -30.10 23.62
N LEU A 9 -27.33 -29.88 24.93
CA LEU A 9 -27.34 -28.53 25.50
C LEU A 9 -26.05 -27.74 25.23
N SER A 10 -24.91 -28.43 25.22
CA SER A 10 -23.62 -27.76 24.91
C SER A 10 -23.50 -27.35 23.43
N PHE A 11 -24.19 -28.03 22.51
CA PHE A 11 -24.19 -27.67 21.12
C PHE A 11 -25.12 -26.45 20.81
N SER A 12 -26.21 -26.31 21.56
CA SER A 12 -27.13 -25.18 21.40
C SER A 12 -26.58 -23.86 21.96
N LEU A 13 -25.72 -23.90 22.94
CA LEU A 13 -25.05 -22.73 23.53
C LEU A 13 -23.95 -22.17 22.61
N MET A 14 -23.38 -23.00 21.76
CA MET A 14 -22.35 -22.56 20.79
C MET A 14 -22.93 -21.81 19.59
N PHE A 15 -24.22 -22.01 19.28
CA PHE A 15 -24.89 -21.31 18.17
C PHE A 15 -25.50 -19.95 18.53
N ILE A 16 -25.66 -19.64 19.82
CA ILE A 16 -26.26 -18.36 20.26
C ILE A 16 -25.24 -17.22 20.36
N SER A 17 -23.95 -17.53 20.39
CA SER A 17 -22.91 -16.50 20.43
C SER A 17 -22.50 -15.95 19.06
N VAL A 18 -23.12 -16.42 17.96
CA VAL A 18 -22.77 -16.00 16.59
C VAL A 18 -23.69 -14.88 16.06
N THR A 19 -24.60 -14.35 16.85
CA THR A 19 -25.55 -13.32 16.41
C THR A 19 -25.18 -11.89 16.80
N GLU A 20 -24.00 -11.65 17.37
CA GLU A 20 -23.50 -10.28 17.56
C GLU A 20 -22.54 -9.89 16.45
N VAL A 21 -23.08 -9.06 15.55
CA VAL A 21 -22.37 -8.15 14.63
C VAL A 21 -20.96 -8.62 14.28
N ALA A 22 -20.87 -9.54 13.36
CA ALA A 22 -19.58 -9.92 12.80
C ALA A 22 -18.97 -8.70 12.10
N LYS A 23 -18.07 -8.02 12.78
CA LYS A 23 -17.03 -7.27 12.08
C LYS A 23 -16.19 -8.28 11.34
N ALA A 24 -15.93 -8.01 10.07
CA ALA A 24 -14.96 -8.80 9.33
C ALA A 24 -13.63 -8.81 10.10
N GLU A 25 -13.20 -9.96 10.58
CA GLU A 25 -11.97 -10.08 11.35
C GLU A 25 -11.25 -11.40 11.10
N TRP A 26 -9.96 -11.39 11.33
CA TRP A 26 -9.12 -12.59 11.29
C TRP A 26 -9.18 -13.29 12.63
N ILE A 27 -9.58 -14.56 12.64
CA ILE A 27 -9.53 -15.43 13.82
C ILE A 27 -8.78 -16.73 13.51
N LYS A 28 -8.19 -17.36 14.54
CA LYS A 28 -7.56 -18.66 14.39
C LYS A 28 -8.58 -19.76 14.53
N ASP A 29 -8.59 -20.69 13.58
CA ASP A 29 -9.40 -21.90 13.65
C ASP A 29 -8.86 -22.92 14.66
N GLN A 30 -9.53 -24.06 14.79
CA GLN A 30 -9.14 -25.14 15.71
C GLN A 30 -7.79 -25.80 15.38
N GLN A 31 -7.27 -25.56 14.15
CA GLN A 31 -5.95 -26.03 13.69
C GLN A 31 -4.88 -24.92 13.78
N ASN A 32 -5.19 -23.83 14.52
CA ASN A 32 -4.31 -22.68 14.71
C ASN A 32 -3.98 -21.90 13.39
N LYS A 33 -4.82 -22.02 12.34
CA LYS A 33 -4.74 -21.25 11.11
C LYS A 33 -5.58 -20.00 11.22
N TRP A 34 -5.09 -18.90 10.63
CA TRP A 34 -5.84 -17.67 10.52
C TRP A 34 -6.95 -17.80 9.46
N VAL A 35 -8.19 -17.51 9.84
CA VAL A 35 -9.37 -17.54 8.97
C VAL A 35 -10.05 -16.17 9.02
N TYR A 36 -10.40 -15.65 7.86
CA TYR A 36 -11.10 -14.38 7.71
C TYR A 36 -12.61 -14.62 7.64
N TYR A 37 -13.38 -13.91 8.47
CA TYR A 37 -14.85 -13.97 8.47
C TYR A 37 -15.43 -12.69 7.88
N GLU A 38 -16.12 -12.80 6.77
CA GLU A 38 -16.99 -11.75 6.21
C GLU A 38 -18.45 -11.96 6.63
N ASN A 39 -19.19 -10.86 6.73
CA ASN A 39 -20.58 -10.83 7.20
C ASN A 39 -21.59 -11.45 6.21
N ASP A 40 -21.14 -12.12 5.16
CA ASP A 40 -21.98 -12.84 4.22
C ASP A 40 -21.87 -14.35 4.47
N SER A 41 -22.85 -14.89 5.18
CA SER A 41 -22.95 -16.31 5.54
C SER A 41 -23.09 -17.27 4.35
N SER A 42 -23.08 -16.79 3.12
CA SER A 42 -23.23 -17.61 1.91
C SER A 42 -21.90 -17.95 1.22
N LYS A 43 -20.76 -17.41 1.67
CA LYS A 43 -19.45 -17.66 1.04
C LYS A 43 -18.36 -18.08 2.02
N LEU A 44 -18.55 -19.25 2.63
CA LEU A 44 -17.46 -19.99 3.25
C LEU A 44 -16.66 -20.70 2.16
N ASN A 45 -15.78 -20.01 1.49
CA ASN A 45 -14.76 -20.61 0.64
C ASN A 45 -13.40 -20.12 1.11
N TYR A 46 -12.74 -20.91 1.95
CA TYR A 46 -11.43 -20.60 2.40
C TYR A 46 -10.45 -21.71 2.29
N ASN A 47 -9.74 -21.71 1.22
CA ASN A 47 -8.32 -22.03 1.15
C ASN A 47 -7.57 -20.73 0.79
N MET A 48 -7.50 -19.76 1.70
CA MET A 48 -6.43 -18.78 1.60
C MET A 48 -5.16 -19.50 2.02
N THR A 49 -4.41 -19.92 1.01
CA THR A 49 -3.04 -20.33 1.20
C THR A 49 -2.29 -19.14 1.81
N GLU A 50 -1.41 -19.35 2.79
CA GLU A 50 -0.52 -18.33 3.40
C GLU A 50 0.24 -17.49 2.37
N ASN A 51 0.00 -17.70 1.08
CA ASN A 51 0.75 -17.26 -0.06
C ASN A 51 0.01 -16.31 -1.01
N TYR A 52 -1.25 -15.90 -0.70
CA TYR A 52 -1.99 -14.95 -1.54
C TYR A 52 -2.80 -13.95 -0.73
N ILE A 53 -2.56 -12.67 -0.99
CA ILE A 53 -3.34 -11.53 -0.49
C ILE A 53 -3.79 -10.71 -1.69
N GLU A 54 -5.09 -10.49 -1.80
CA GLU A 54 -5.67 -9.71 -2.90
C GLU A 54 -5.10 -8.28 -2.92
N PRO A 55 -4.62 -7.81 -4.07
CA PRO A 55 -4.16 -6.44 -4.21
C PRO A 55 -5.30 -5.43 -3.98
N MET A 56 -5.00 -4.35 -3.28
CA MET A 56 -5.94 -3.25 -3.09
C MET A 56 -6.33 -2.65 -4.45
N LYS A 57 -7.60 -2.31 -4.61
CA LYS A 57 -8.08 -1.58 -5.79
C LYS A 57 -7.68 -0.12 -5.68
N LEU A 58 -6.77 0.30 -6.55
CA LEU A 58 -6.30 1.68 -6.64
C LEU A 58 -6.75 2.29 -7.97
N PRO A 59 -7.11 3.60 -8.00
CA PRO A 59 -7.22 4.31 -9.26
C PRO A 59 -5.86 4.33 -9.95
N GLN A 60 -5.85 4.41 -11.28
CA GLN A 60 -4.61 4.52 -12.03
C GLN A 60 -4.41 5.96 -12.50
N TYR A 61 -3.47 6.66 -11.87
CA TYR A 61 -3.03 7.98 -12.27
C TYR A 61 -1.63 7.92 -12.87
N TYR A 62 -1.36 8.80 -13.85
CA TYR A 62 -0.07 8.92 -14.48
C TYR A 62 0.43 10.35 -14.35
N GLN A 63 1.69 10.52 -13.97
CA GLN A 63 2.29 11.84 -13.75
C GLN A 63 2.34 12.69 -15.03
N ALA A 64 2.42 12.04 -16.19
CA ALA A 64 2.46 12.71 -17.51
C ALA A 64 1.08 12.90 -18.15
N ASP A 65 -0.03 12.60 -17.44
CA ASP A 65 -1.39 12.81 -17.95
C ASP A 65 -1.61 14.27 -18.38
N ASP A 66 -2.26 14.48 -19.54
CA ASP A 66 -2.49 15.79 -20.13
C ASP A 66 -3.24 16.75 -19.19
N ARG A 67 -4.02 16.23 -18.24
CA ARG A 67 -4.77 17.03 -17.25
C ARG A 67 -3.86 17.81 -16.30
N TRP A 68 -2.65 17.31 -16.04
CA TRP A 68 -1.73 17.89 -15.05
C TRP A 68 -0.24 17.82 -15.39
N GLY A 69 0.18 17.00 -16.34
CA GLY A 69 1.60 16.76 -16.64
C GLY A 69 2.40 18.02 -16.93
N ALA A 70 1.78 19.03 -17.54
CA ALA A 70 2.42 20.32 -17.84
C ALA A 70 2.43 21.30 -16.64
N LYS A 71 1.71 21.01 -15.53
CA LYS A 71 1.65 21.92 -14.37
C LYS A 71 3.01 22.03 -13.72
N ARG A 72 3.46 23.27 -13.54
CA ARG A 72 4.80 23.60 -13.03
C ARG A 72 4.82 23.69 -11.52
N TYR A 73 5.94 23.22 -10.95
CA TYR A 73 6.30 23.33 -9.54
C TYR A 73 7.79 23.68 -9.48
N GLY A 74 8.11 24.91 -9.11
CA GLY A 74 9.48 25.42 -9.15
C GLY A 74 10.09 25.35 -10.55
N LEU A 75 11.26 24.73 -10.67
CA LEU A 75 11.98 24.58 -11.93
C LEU A 75 11.55 23.37 -12.77
N SER A 76 10.58 22.56 -12.28
CA SER A 76 10.13 21.33 -12.93
C SER A 76 8.61 21.33 -13.16
N ASN A 77 8.05 20.19 -13.54
CA ASN A 77 6.62 19.97 -13.73
C ASN A 77 6.22 18.54 -13.33
N MET A 78 4.91 18.29 -13.28
CA MET A 78 4.37 16.99 -12.89
C MET A 78 4.90 15.84 -13.76
N LYS A 79 5.02 16.04 -15.08
CA LYS A 79 5.52 15.00 -15.98
C LYS A 79 6.92 14.52 -15.63
N LEU A 80 7.78 15.39 -15.13
CA LEU A 80 9.20 15.10 -14.88
C LEU A 80 9.48 14.65 -13.44
N THR A 81 8.75 15.21 -12.47
CA THR A 81 9.03 15.02 -11.04
C THR A 81 7.80 14.67 -10.20
N GLY A 82 6.69 14.35 -10.87
CA GLY A 82 5.40 14.11 -10.22
C GLY A 82 5.16 12.67 -9.75
N CYS A 83 6.18 11.79 -9.72
CA CYS A 83 5.99 10.39 -9.34
C CYS A 83 5.44 10.24 -7.91
N VAL A 84 6.01 10.96 -6.93
CA VAL A 84 5.56 10.90 -5.54
C VAL A 84 4.13 11.42 -5.37
N PRO A 85 3.77 12.67 -5.77
CA PRO A 85 2.40 13.13 -5.60
C PRO A 85 1.39 12.28 -6.37
N THR A 86 1.76 11.69 -7.51
CA THR A 86 0.87 10.79 -8.26
C THR A 86 0.67 9.46 -7.54
N ALA A 87 1.74 8.85 -7.01
CA ALA A 87 1.65 7.63 -6.22
C ALA A 87 0.81 7.84 -4.95
N LEU A 88 1.06 8.93 -4.21
CA LEU A 88 0.30 9.24 -2.99
C LEU A 88 -1.16 9.55 -3.26
N ALA A 89 -1.49 10.21 -4.37
CA ALA A 89 -2.89 10.41 -4.77
C ALA A 89 -3.61 9.08 -5.01
N MET A 90 -2.96 8.09 -5.64
CA MET A 90 -3.51 6.74 -5.79
C MET A 90 -3.69 6.04 -4.43
N ALA A 91 -2.71 6.19 -3.52
CA ALA A 91 -2.77 5.61 -2.19
C ALA A 91 -3.92 6.17 -1.35
N ILE A 92 -4.04 7.50 -1.29
CA ILE A 92 -5.11 8.19 -0.56
C ILE A 92 -6.47 7.82 -1.14
N SER A 93 -6.60 7.80 -2.46
CA SER A 93 -7.87 7.46 -3.13
C SER A 93 -8.28 6.00 -2.87
N GLY A 94 -7.32 5.09 -2.77
CA GLY A 94 -7.61 3.69 -2.42
C GLY A 94 -7.96 3.48 -0.94
N LEU A 95 -7.41 4.32 -0.05
CA LEU A 95 -7.56 4.15 1.38
C LEU A 95 -8.69 5.00 1.98
N LYS A 96 -8.94 6.19 1.50
CA LYS A 96 -9.77 7.16 2.24
C LYS A 96 -10.77 7.93 1.39
N GLU A 97 -10.32 8.76 0.48
CA GLU A 97 -11.15 9.70 -0.29
C GLU A 97 -10.53 10.01 -1.65
N ASP A 98 -11.34 10.33 -2.64
CA ASP A 98 -10.87 10.65 -3.97
C ASP A 98 -10.00 11.91 -3.99
N VAL A 99 -8.72 11.73 -4.33
CA VAL A 99 -7.72 12.80 -4.42
C VAL A 99 -6.99 12.67 -5.75
N ASN A 100 -6.82 13.79 -6.47
CA ASN A 100 -6.05 13.79 -7.70
C ASN A 100 -4.58 14.21 -7.46
N PRO A 101 -3.65 13.89 -8.37
CA PRO A 101 -2.23 14.20 -8.22
C PRO A 101 -1.90 15.68 -7.98
N VAL A 102 -2.73 16.59 -8.52
CA VAL A 102 -2.52 18.04 -8.36
C VAL A 102 -2.74 18.48 -6.92
N GLN A 103 -3.77 17.95 -6.25
CA GLN A 103 -4.06 18.30 -4.85
C GLN A 103 -2.89 17.92 -3.93
N VAL A 104 -2.28 16.75 -4.16
CA VAL A 104 -1.11 16.31 -3.40
C VAL A 104 0.12 17.14 -3.74
N ALA A 105 0.34 17.46 -5.02
CA ALA A 105 1.46 18.27 -5.47
C ALA A 105 1.37 19.72 -4.97
N ASP A 106 0.17 20.32 -4.96
CA ASP A 106 -0.06 21.66 -4.43
C ASP A 106 0.25 21.70 -2.92
N PHE A 107 -0.21 20.70 -2.15
CA PHE A 107 0.14 20.58 -0.73
C PHE A 107 1.66 20.48 -0.52
N LEU A 108 2.34 19.57 -1.24
CA LEU A 108 3.78 19.39 -1.14
C LEU A 108 4.58 20.65 -1.49
N TYR A 109 4.14 21.40 -2.49
CA TYR A 109 4.85 22.58 -2.95
C TYR A 109 4.56 23.81 -2.09
N ASP A 110 3.29 24.08 -1.80
CA ASP A 110 2.85 25.32 -1.16
C ASP A 110 2.92 25.27 0.37
N MET A 111 2.75 24.07 0.98
CA MET A 111 2.62 23.95 2.43
C MET A 111 3.85 23.33 3.10
N THR A 112 4.59 22.46 2.40
CA THR A 112 5.72 21.73 3.01
C THR A 112 7.06 22.10 2.41
N MET A 113 7.09 22.68 1.22
CA MET A 113 8.29 22.92 0.43
C MET A 113 9.07 21.64 0.04
N GLU A 114 8.41 20.48 0.05
CA GLU A 114 9.04 19.18 -0.24
C GLU A 114 8.96 18.73 -1.70
N LEU A 115 8.39 19.57 -2.60
CA LEU A 115 8.37 19.29 -4.04
C LEU A 115 9.17 20.32 -4.83
N ASN A 116 10.27 19.90 -5.45
CA ASN A 116 11.11 20.72 -6.35
C ASN A 116 11.63 22.04 -5.76
N THR A 117 11.92 22.06 -4.47
CA THR A 117 12.43 23.26 -3.79
C THR A 117 13.92 23.16 -3.49
N THR A 118 14.32 22.21 -2.64
CA THR A 118 15.72 21.99 -2.26
C THR A 118 16.44 21.08 -3.26
N PHE A 119 15.69 20.14 -3.86
CA PHE A 119 16.14 19.21 -4.92
C PHE A 119 15.00 18.93 -5.87
N LEU A 120 15.22 18.21 -6.96
CA LEU A 120 14.16 17.82 -7.89
C LEU A 120 13.47 16.55 -7.39
N GLY A 121 12.15 16.61 -7.23
CA GLY A 121 11.34 15.54 -6.69
C GLY A 121 10.82 15.84 -5.29
N THR A 122 10.54 14.78 -4.52
CA THR A 122 9.98 14.84 -3.16
C THR A 122 10.70 13.87 -2.24
N SER A 123 11.06 14.30 -1.03
CA SER A 123 11.73 13.47 -0.02
C SER A 123 10.80 12.48 0.66
N SER A 124 11.37 11.54 1.40
CA SER A 124 10.61 10.66 2.29
C SER A 124 9.89 11.41 3.42
N LEU A 125 10.39 12.59 3.82
CA LEU A 125 9.69 13.47 4.76
C LEU A 125 8.39 13.99 4.14
N GLY A 126 8.43 14.49 2.90
CA GLY A 126 7.24 14.93 2.18
C GLY A 126 6.18 13.81 2.03
N VAL A 127 6.61 12.55 1.85
CA VAL A 127 5.69 11.40 1.85
C VAL A 127 4.94 11.30 3.18
N GLN A 128 5.64 11.40 4.32
CA GLN A 128 5.03 11.32 5.65
C GLN A 128 4.11 12.49 5.96
N GLU A 129 4.48 13.70 5.52
CA GLU A 129 3.65 14.89 5.68
C GLU A 129 2.34 14.77 4.90
N VAL A 130 2.37 14.27 3.66
CA VAL A 130 1.16 13.99 2.88
C VAL A 130 0.30 12.94 3.57
N VAL A 131 0.85 11.81 3.98
CA VAL A 131 0.10 10.74 4.65
C VAL A 131 -0.59 11.26 5.89
N SER A 132 0.13 12.07 6.71
CA SER A 132 -0.40 12.70 7.92
C SER A 132 -1.49 13.74 7.62
N GLN A 133 -1.30 14.57 6.58
CA GLN A 133 -2.27 15.59 6.16
C GLN A 133 -3.64 15.00 5.83
N TRP A 134 -3.65 13.85 5.18
CA TRP A 134 -4.89 13.13 4.87
C TRP A 134 -5.35 12.22 6.02
N GLY A 135 -4.75 12.33 7.23
CA GLY A 135 -5.18 11.58 8.42
C GLY A 135 -5.06 10.06 8.23
N LEU A 136 -4.03 9.64 7.51
CA LEU A 136 -3.58 8.26 7.41
C LEU A 136 -2.39 8.03 8.34
N ASN A 137 -2.12 6.79 8.66
CA ASN A 137 -0.96 6.38 9.44
C ASN A 137 0.13 5.85 8.51
N TYR A 138 1.38 5.89 9.00
CA TYR A 138 2.51 5.34 8.28
C TYR A 138 3.49 4.63 9.22
N LYS A 139 4.29 3.75 8.64
CA LYS A 139 5.44 3.12 9.30
C LYS A 139 6.56 2.94 8.28
N VAL A 140 7.77 3.37 8.63
CA VAL A 140 8.97 3.09 7.83
C VAL A 140 9.31 1.61 7.91
N ILE A 141 9.69 1.03 6.78
CA ILE A 141 10.07 -0.37 6.64
C ILE A 141 11.57 -0.43 6.46
N ASP A 142 12.27 -1.11 7.35
CA ASP A 142 13.74 -1.15 7.42
C ASP A 142 14.35 -2.47 6.93
N SER A 143 13.55 -3.50 6.71
CA SER A 143 14.01 -4.82 6.26
C SER A 143 13.10 -5.43 5.19
N LYS A 144 13.69 -6.33 4.38
CA LYS A 144 12.93 -7.09 3.39
C LYS A 144 11.86 -7.96 4.03
N GLU A 145 12.18 -8.56 5.17
CA GLU A 145 11.23 -9.40 5.92
C GLU A 145 10.03 -8.56 6.38
N GLU A 146 10.27 -7.35 6.86
CA GLU A 146 9.19 -6.44 7.24
C GLU A 146 8.35 -6.00 6.03
N LEU A 147 8.97 -5.71 4.88
CA LEU A 147 8.26 -5.42 3.64
C LEU A 147 7.33 -6.58 3.24
N GLU A 148 7.86 -7.79 3.25
CA GLU A 148 7.09 -8.99 2.92
C GLU A 148 5.92 -9.21 3.90
N ASN A 149 6.18 -9.09 5.21
CA ASN A 149 5.15 -9.24 6.24
C ASN A 149 4.07 -8.15 6.15
N THR A 150 4.47 -6.91 5.84
CA THR A 150 3.54 -5.79 5.62
C THR A 150 2.59 -6.08 4.45
N LEU A 151 3.11 -6.59 3.34
CA LEU A 151 2.31 -6.96 2.17
C LEU A 151 1.43 -8.19 2.42
N LYS A 152 1.91 -9.18 3.18
CA LYS A 152 1.12 -10.35 3.64
C LYS A 152 -0.05 -9.94 4.54
N ASN A 153 0.06 -8.83 5.24
CA ASN A 153 -1.02 -8.28 6.05
C ASN A 153 -1.99 -7.38 5.23
N GLY A 154 -1.83 -7.31 3.91
CA GLY A 154 -2.69 -6.52 3.03
C GLY A 154 -2.46 -5.01 3.11
N THR A 155 -1.38 -4.58 3.75
CA THR A 155 -1.07 -3.16 3.90
C THR A 155 -0.43 -2.61 2.61
N LEU A 156 -0.86 -1.40 2.21
CA LEU A 156 -0.29 -0.67 1.09
C LEU A 156 1.11 -0.15 1.46
N VAL A 157 2.06 -0.26 0.52
CA VAL A 157 3.41 0.24 0.71
C VAL A 157 3.78 1.24 -0.39
N TYR A 158 4.23 2.42 -0.01
CA TYR A 158 4.99 3.32 -0.86
C TYR A 158 6.44 2.85 -0.92
N GLY A 159 7.05 2.86 -2.11
CA GLY A 159 8.46 2.52 -2.28
C GLY A 159 9.17 3.52 -3.17
N ALA A 160 10.29 4.07 -2.68
CA ALA A 160 11.28 4.76 -3.50
C ALA A 160 12.28 3.74 -4.05
N VAL A 161 12.39 3.65 -5.37
CA VAL A 161 13.25 2.68 -6.08
C VAL A 161 14.27 3.40 -6.95
N GLY A 162 15.46 2.81 -7.07
CA GLY A 162 16.54 3.27 -7.94
C GLY A 162 16.63 2.45 -9.23
N HIS A 163 17.84 2.34 -9.76
CA HIS A 163 18.12 1.62 -11.01
C HIS A 163 17.65 0.18 -10.97
N GLY A 164 16.89 -0.23 -11.99
CA GLY A 164 16.38 -1.59 -12.11
C GLY A 164 15.11 -1.70 -12.93
N ILE A 165 14.12 -2.42 -12.42
CA ILE A 165 12.86 -2.71 -13.12
C ILE A 165 12.11 -1.42 -13.51
N PHE A 166 12.05 -0.45 -12.59
CA PHE A 166 11.24 0.77 -12.78
C PHE A 166 12.04 1.94 -13.34
N VAL A 167 13.35 1.99 -13.09
CA VAL A 167 14.22 3.11 -13.40
C VAL A 167 15.37 2.71 -14.31
N ASN A 168 15.55 3.44 -15.41
CA ASN A 168 16.74 3.35 -16.25
C ASN A 168 17.67 4.52 -15.90
N GLY A 169 18.89 4.24 -15.43
CA GLY A 169 19.88 5.28 -15.09
C GLY A 169 20.02 5.53 -13.59
N TYR A 170 20.37 6.76 -13.21
CA TYR A 170 20.75 7.12 -11.84
C TYR A 170 19.68 7.89 -11.05
N SER A 171 18.53 8.13 -11.65
CA SER A 171 17.39 8.76 -10.96
C SER A 171 16.71 7.77 -10.02
N THR A 172 15.83 8.30 -9.14
CA THR A 172 14.93 7.51 -8.31
C THR A 172 13.48 7.66 -8.79
N HIS A 173 12.62 6.77 -8.35
CA HIS A 173 11.21 6.75 -8.75
C HIS A 173 10.33 6.24 -7.62
N ALA A 174 9.08 6.68 -7.59
CA ALA A 174 8.08 6.24 -6.63
C ALA A 174 7.16 5.18 -7.23
N VAL A 175 6.89 4.12 -6.48
CA VAL A 175 5.91 3.09 -6.82
C VAL A 175 5.02 2.77 -5.62
N LEU A 176 3.82 2.26 -5.87
CA LEU A 176 3.01 1.65 -4.81
C LEU A 176 3.01 0.13 -4.95
N LEU A 177 3.06 -0.55 -3.81
CA LEU A 177 3.05 -2.00 -3.72
C LEU A 177 1.83 -2.44 -2.91
N THR A 178 1.11 -3.45 -3.42
CA THR A 178 -0.07 -3.99 -2.72
C THR A 178 -0.33 -5.43 -3.13
N GLY A 179 -0.91 -6.19 -2.21
CA GLY A 179 -1.14 -7.62 -2.38
C GLY A 179 0.13 -8.45 -2.28
N TYR A 180 -0.05 -9.73 -2.12
CA TYR A 180 1.04 -10.71 -1.99
C TYR A 180 0.68 -12.00 -2.72
N GLU A 181 1.62 -12.55 -3.46
CA GLU A 181 1.49 -13.86 -4.08
C GLU A 181 2.84 -14.55 -4.18
N ASN A 182 3.07 -15.57 -3.32
CA ASN A 182 4.27 -16.42 -3.40
C ASN A 182 5.60 -15.64 -3.54
N GLY A 183 5.86 -14.65 -2.68
CA GLY A 183 7.06 -13.81 -2.72
C GLY A 183 7.01 -12.70 -3.76
N LYS A 184 5.85 -12.43 -4.35
CA LYS A 184 5.61 -11.34 -5.29
C LYS A 184 4.61 -10.34 -4.72
N THR A 185 4.68 -9.10 -5.20
CA THR A 185 3.70 -8.04 -4.94
C THR A 185 3.30 -7.37 -6.24
N LYS A 186 2.13 -6.79 -6.28
CA LYS A 186 1.66 -6.02 -7.41
C LYS A 186 2.12 -4.57 -7.28
N ALA A 187 2.77 -4.03 -8.32
CA ALA A 187 3.22 -2.66 -8.35
C ALA A 187 2.32 -1.76 -9.19
N PHE A 188 2.16 -0.52 -8.74
CA PHE A 188 1.54 0.58 -9.47
C PHE A 188 2.59 1.65 -9.73
N ASP A 189 2.91 1.85 -10.99
CA ASP A 189 3.93 2.77 -11.48
C ASP A 189 3.25 4.05 -12.02
N PRO A 190 3.47 5.22 -11.41
CA PRO A 190 2.86 6.47 -11.84
C PRO A 190 3.42 7.04 -13.15
N ASP A 191 4.51 6.50 -13.68
CA ASP A 191 5.13 6.95 -14.92
C ASP A 191 4.94 5.98 -16.11
N ASN A 192 4.78 4.68 -15.84
CA ASN A 192 4.78 3.67 -16.89
C ASN A 192 3.59 2.71 -16.84
N MET A 193 2.63 2.93 -17.76
CA MET A 193 1.45 2.06 -17.90
C MET A 193 1.81 0.59 -18.16
N ALA A 194 2.90 0.35 -18.88
CA ALA A 194 3.31 -1.02 -19.19
C ALA A 194 3.89 -1.78 -17.99
N LYS A 195 4.26 -1.07 -16.91
CA LYS A 195 4.79 -1.65 -15.68
C LYS A 195 3.75 -1.68 -14.56
N THR A 196 2.68 -0.92 -14.67
CA THR A 196 1.60 -0.82 -13.69
C THR A 196 0.73 -2.09 -13.62
N ASN A 197 0.18 -2.38 -12.44
CA ASN A 197 -0.75 -3.47 -12.16
C ASN A 197 -0.21 -4.87 -12.54
N LYS A 198 1.10 -5.08 -12.36
CA LYS A 198 1.81 -6.33 -12.62
C LYS A 198 2.48 -6.86 -11.35
N TRP A 199 2.67 -8.18 -11.30
CA TRP A 199 3.35 -8.86 -10.22
C TRP A 199 4.87 -8.86 -10.41
N TYR A 200 5.60 -8.49 -9.37
CA TYR A 200 7.06 -8.45 -9.32
C TYR A 200 7.58 -9.19 -8.09
N ASN A 201 8.78 -9.77 -8.17
CA ASN A 201 9.41 -10.39 -7.03
C ASN A 201 9.78 -9.32 -5.98
N ILE A 202 9.45 -9.57 -4.72
CA ILE A 202 9.79 -8.67 -3.61
C ILE A 202 11.30 -8.58 -3.43
N ASP A 203 12.04 -9.68 -3.66
CA ASP A 203 13.50 -9.67 -3.62
C ASP A 203 14.13 -8.69 -4.61
N ASP A 204 13.59 -8.62 -5.83
CA ASP A 204 14.11 -7.71 -6.86
C ASP A 204 13.77 -6.25 -6.50
N ILE A 205 12.54 -5.97 -6.08
CA ILE A 205 12.13 -4.64 -5.61
C ILE A 205 12.99 -4.19 -4.43
N TRP A 206 13.25 -5.07 -3.45
CA TRP A 206 14.09 -4.73 -2.29
C TRP A 206 15.53 -4.41 -2.68
N LYS A 207 16.10 -5.14 -3.63
CA LYS A 207 17.46 -4.87 -4.17
C LYS A 207 17.53 -3.51 -4.86
N GLU A 208 16.46 -3.12 -5.54
CA GLU A 208 16.35 -1.86 -6.28
C GLU A 208 15.90 -0.67 -5.42
N ARG A 209 15.75 -0.85 -4.09
CA ARG A 209 15.39 0.27 -3.20
C ARG A 209 16.35 1.43 -3.37
N SER A 210 15.81 2.64 -3.35
CA SER A 210 16.62 3.85 -3.43
C SER A 210 17.61 3.95 -2.27
N LEU A 211 18.84 4.34 -2.58
CA LEU A 211 19.88 4.69 -1.62
C LEU A 211 20.13 6.20 -1.57
N ALA A 212 19.33 7.00 -2.30
CA ALA A 212 19.45 8.44 -2.29
C ALA A 212 19.13 8.99 -0.89
N PRO A 213 19.90 9.97 -0.38
CA PRO A 213 19.69 10.53 0.95
C PRO A 213 18.27 11.07 1.16
N GLU A 214 17.71 11.75 0.17
CA GLU A 214 16.36 12.33 0.19
C GLU A 214 15.26 11.28 0.35
N ASP A 215 15.42 10.10 -0.24
CA ASP A 215 14.47 9.00 -0.11
C ASP A 215 14.59 8.25 1.23
N ASN A 216 15.66 8.49 1.98
CA ASN A 216 15.98 7.83 3.24
C ASN A 216 16.03 8.78 4.45
N MET A 217 15.61 10.04 4.31
CA MET A 217 15.64 11.03 5.38
C MET A 217 14.90 10.60 6.65
N THR A 218 13.89 9.77 6.51
CA THR A 218 13.06 9.29 7.60
C THR A 218 13.35 7.85 8.03
N GLY A 219 14.47 7.28 7.58
CA GLY A 219 14.97 5.99 8.03
C GLY A 219 14.79 4.83 7.05
N GLY A 220 14.19 5.05 5.87
CA GLY A 220 14.07 4.00 4.85
C GLY A 220 13.32 4.46 3.62
N ALA A 221 13.57 3.77 2.49
CA ALA A 221 12.97 4.05 1.19
C ALA A 221 11.56 3.46 1.02
N PHE A 222 11.11 2.59 1.93
CA PHE A 222 9.78 2.01 1.92
C PHE A 222 8.95 2.47 3.11
N ILE A 223 7.69 2.80 2.89
CA ILE A 223 6.77 3.33 3.89
C ILE A 223 5.43 2.61 3.75
N ALA A 224 5.03 1.88 4.78
CA ALA A 224 3.68 1.33 4.91
C ALA A 224 2.67 2.47 5.14
N ILE A 225 1.51 2.43 4.48
CA ILE A 225 0.45 3.44 4.59
C ILE A 225 -0.88 2.72 4.92
N TYR A 226 -1.57 3.19 5.96
CA TYR A 226 -2.81 2.56 6.44
C TYR A 226 -3.73 3.54 7.17
N LYS A 227 -4.97 3.12 7.42
CA LYS A 227 -5.99 3.87 8.19
C LYS A 227 -5.72 3.86 9.68
#